data_ba60a69625a9ad4afe34b319b192bb6c
#
_entry.id   ba60a69625a9ad4afe34b319b192bb6c
#
_cell.length_a   1.000
_cell.length_b   1.000
_cell.length_c   1.000
_cell.angle_alpha   90.00
_cell.angle_beta   90.00
_cell.angle_gamma   90.00
#
_symmetry.space_group_name_H-M   'P 1'
#
loop_
_entity.id
_entity.type
_entity.pdbx_description
1 polymer ?
#
loop_
_entity_poly.entity_id
_entity_poly.type
_entity_poly.pdbx_seq_one_letter_code
_entity_poly.pdbx_strand_id
1 'polypeptide(L)'
;MRNAGLEEAQAGIKISGRNINNLRYADNTTLMSESEELKSLLMKVKEESEKVGLKLNIQKTKIMASSPITSWQIDGETVETVSDFIFWGSKITADGDCSHEIKRHLLLGRKVMTNLDSIFKSRDITLSTKVHLVQAMVMYGCESWTIKKAEA
;
A
#
# COMPACT_ATOMS: atom_id res chain seq x y z
N MET A 1 18.23 -3.94 -5.53
CA MET A 1 17.12 -4.92 -5.46
C MET A 1 16.53 -5.35 -6.83
N ARG A 2 16.86 -4.72 -7.94
CA ARG A 2 16.32 -5.13 -9.25
C ARG A 2 16.66 -6.57 -9.66
N ASN A 3 17.72 -7.18 -9.10
CA ASN A 3 18.23 -8.49 -9.51
C ASN A 3 18.04 -9.59 -8.45
N ALA A 4 17.04 -9.49 -7.56
CA ALA A 4 16.79 -10.52 -6.55
C ALA A 4 16.18 -11.83 -7.12
N GLY A 5 16.11 -11.99 -8.45
CA GLY A 5 15.55 -13.18 -9.11
C GLY A 5 14.07 -13.45 -8.78
N LEU A 6 13.36 -12.42 -8.31
CA LEU A 6 11.95 -12.55 -7.90
C LEU A 6 11.01 -12.67 -9.10
N GLU A 7 11.46 -12.24 -10.28
CA GLU A 7 10.66 -12.30 -11.52
C GLU A 7 10.52 -13.74 -12.04
N GLU A 8 11.46 -14.62 -11.70
CA GLU A 8 11.42 -16.04 -12.08
C GLU A 8 10.75 -16.94 -11.03
N ALA A 9 10.40 -16.40 -9.85
CA ALA A 9 9.73 -17.16 -8.82
C ALA A 9 8.30 -17.48 -9.24
N GLN A 10 7.88 -18.74 -9.12
CA GLN A 10 6.50 -19.16 -9.34
C GLN A 10 5.53 -18.61 -8.28
N ALA A 11 6.08 -18.21 -7.12
CA ALA A 11 5.34 -17.58 -6.03
C ALA A 11 4.73 -16.24 -6.46
N GLY A 12 3.51 -15.95 -6.00
CA GLY A 12 2.84 -14.67 -6.27
C GLY A 12 1.33 -14.81 -6.41
N ILE A 13 0.70 -13.68 -6.67
CA ILE A 13 -0.76 -13.57 -6.89
C ILE A 13 -1.02 -13.24 -8.36
N LYS A 14 -1.94 -13.93 -8.99
CA LYS A 14 -2.34 -13.65 -10.39
C LYS A 14 -3.30 -12.48 -10.46
N ILE A 15 -2.86 -11.39 -11.09
CA ILE A 15 -3.69 -10.21 -11.36
C ILE A 15 -3.71 -9.98 -12.87
N SER A 16 -4.88 -10.01 -13.47
CA SER A 16 -5.05 -9.82 -14.93
C SER A 16 -4.13 -10.72 -15.77
N GLY A 17 -3.97 -11.99 -15.35
CA GLY A 17 -3.15 -12.99 -16.05
C GLY A 17 -1.63 -12.86 -15.81
N ARG A 18 -1.19 -11.87 -15.05
CA ARG A 18 0.22 -11.70 -14.67
C ARG A 18 0.45 -12.15 -13.25
N ASN A 19 1.56 -12.86 -13.02
CA ASN A 19 1.98 -13.22 -11.67
C ASN A 19 2.72 -12.05 -11.03
N ILE A 20 2.17 -11.52 -9.93
CA ILE A 20 2.74 -10.41 -9.17
C ILE A 20 3.12 -10.93 -7.79
N ASN A 21 4.40 -10.85 -7.45
CA ASN A 21 4.93 -11.31 -6.17
C ASN A 21 5.55 -10.19 -5.33
N ASN A 22 5.78 -9.01 -5.91
CA ASN A 22 6.31 -7.87 -5.17
C ASN A 22 5.86 -6.53 -5.75
N LEU A 23 5.74 -5.54 -4.86
CA LEU A 23 5.59 -4.13 -5.18
C LEU A 23 6.70 -3.36 -4.46
N ARG A 24 7.36 -2.44 -5.15
CA ARG A 24 8.49 -1.67 -4.61
C ARG A 24 8.27 -0.18 -4.79
N TYR A 25 8.56 0.55 -3.72
CA TYR A 25 8.57 2.01 -3.74
C TYR A 25 9.68 2.51 -2.80
N ALA A 26 10.70 3.15 -3.35
CA ALA A 26 11.90 3.57 -2.65
C ALA A 26 12.54 2.39 -1.87
N ASP A 27 12.64 2.48 -0.57
CA ASP A 27 13.13 1.45 0.35
C ASP A 27 12.03 0.48 0.84
N ASN A 28 10.77 0.78 0.54
CA ASN A 28 9.64 -0.07 0.91
C ASN A 28 9.40 -1.17 -0.13
N THR A 29 9.29 -2.39 0.33
CA THR A 29 8.96 -3.55 -0.50
C THR A 29 7.79 -4.31 0.11
N THR A 30 6.77 -4.57 -0.69
CA THR A 30 5.65 -5.43 -0.34
C THR A 30 5.78 -6.73 -1.12
N LEU A 31 5.78 -7.85 -0.43
CA LEU A 31 5.77 -9.19 -1.02
C LEU A 31 4.35 -9.75 -0.96
N MET A 32 3.92 -10.42 -2.01
CA MET A 32 2.60 -11.01 -2.14
C MET A 32 2.72 -12.45 -2.62
N SER A 33 2.08 -13.37 -1.91
CA SER A 33 2.02 -14.78 -2.29
C SER A 33 0.93 -15.50 -1.51
N GLU A 34 0.61 -16.71 -1.91
CA GLU A 34 -0.14 -17.64 -1.09
C GLU A 34 0.71 -18.11 0.08
N SER A 35 0.08 -18.55 1.18
CA SER A 35 0.65 -18.63 2.53
C SER A 35 2.03 -19.27 2.67
N GLU A 36 2.23 -20.46 2.13
CA GLU A 36 3.47 -21.22 2.33
C GLU A 36 4.65 -20.64 1.53
N GLU A 37 4.36 -20.08 0.37
CA GLU A 37 5.39 -19.54 -0.52
C GLU A 37 5.92 -18.19 -0.04
N LEU A 38 5.13 -17.44 0.73
CA LEU A 38 5.49 -16.11 1.20
C LEU A 38 6.75 -16.12 2.08
N LYS A 39 6.87 -17.13 2.94
CA LYS A 39 8.04 -17.30 3.80
C LYS A 39 9.31 -17.56 2.98
N SER A 40 9.21 -18.44 1.99
CA SER A 40 10.32 -18.75 1.07
C SER A 40 10.75 -17.51 0.29
N LEU A 41 9.79 -16.75 -0.22
CA LEU A 41 10.02 -15.51 -0.95
C LEU A 41 10.71 -14.45 -0.07
N LEU A 42 10.26 -14.30 1.17
CA LEU A 42 10.85 -13.36 2.12
C LEU A 42 12.29 -13.75 2.49
N MET A 43 12.56 -15.03 2.73
CA MET A 43 13.91 -15.52 3.02
C MET A 43 14.87 -15.29 1.84
N LYS A 44 14.40 -15.49 0.62
CA LYS A 44 15.17 -15.19 -0.59
C LYS A 44 15.50 -13.69 -0.71
N VAL A 45 14.53 -12.82 -0.47
CA VAL A 45 14.75 -11.37 -0.46
C VAL A 45 15.74 -10.96 0.61
N LYS A 46 15.62 -11.53 1.80
CA LYS A 46 16.54 -11.28 2.92
C LYS A 46 17.97 -11.67 2.54
N GLU A 47 18.19 -12.89 2.05
CA GLU A 47 19.50 -13.39 1.64
C GLU A 47 20.13 -12.51 0.56
N GLU A 48 19.40 -12.17 -0.50
CA GLU A 48 19.89 -11.31 -1.58
C GLU A 48 20.17 -9.88 -1.10
N SER A 49 19.40 -9.38 -0.15
CA SER A 49 19.63 -8.05 0.45
C SER A 49 20.92 -8.03 1.28
N GLU A 50 21.17 -9.07 2.06
CA GLU A 50 22.38 -9.20 2.88
C GLU A 50 23.66 -9.29 2.04
N LYS A 51 23.62 -9.91 0.86
CA LYS A 51 24.76 -9.94 -0.09
C LYS A 51 25.20 -8.55 -0.54
N VAL A 52 24.29 -7.58 -0.58
CA VAL A 52 24.60 -6.19 -0.93
C VAL A 52 24.70 -5.26 0.29
N GLY A 53 24.80 -5.82 1.49
CA GLY A 53 24.95 -5.07 2.74
C GLY A 53 23.68 -4.44 3.29
N LEU A 54 22.50 -4.81 2.79
CA LEU A 54 21.21 -4.32 3.27
C LEU A 54 20.62 -5.35 4.24
N LYS A 55 20.19 -4.87 5.42
CA LYS A 55 19.53 -5.71 6.43
C LYS A 55 18.02 -5.44 6.45
N LEU A 56 17.26 -6.52 6.54
CA LEU A 56 15.82 -6.45 6.75
C LEU A 56 15.53 -5.88 8.16
N ASN A 57 14.71 -4.85 8.23
CA ASN A 57 14.25 -4.31 9.51
C ASN A 57 12.98 -5.06 9.97
N ILE A 58 13.15 -6.05 10.83
CA ILE A 58 12.06 -6.93 11.31
C ILE A 58 11.03 -6.13 12.10
N GLN A 59 11.44 -5.14 12.89
CA GLN A 59 10.50 -4.31 13.68
C GLN A 59 9.59 -3.45 12.80
N LYS A 60 10.05 -3.05 11.61
CA LYS A 60 9.24 -2.32 10.63
C LYS A 60 8.53 -3.24 9.63
N THR A 61 8.88 -4.53 9.61
CA THR A 61 8.24 -5.53 8.76
C THR A 61 6.90 -5.93 9.38
N LYS A 62 5.87 -5.95 8.57
CA LYS A 62 4.51 -6.33 8.99
C LYS A 62 3.96 -7.36 8.03
N ILE A 63 3.13 -8.25 8.55
CA ILE A 63 2.42 -9.24 7.75
C ILE A 63 0.92 -9.00 7.81
N MET A 64 0.27 -9.11 6.67
CA MET A 64 -1.18 -9.03 6.54
C MET A 64 -1.68 -10.24 5.76
N ALA A 65 -2.73 -10.87 6.23
CA ALA A 65 -3.39 -11.97 5.54
C ALA A 65 -4.90 -11.81 5.57
N SER A 66 -5.55 -12.38 4.57
CA SER A 66 -7.01 -12.44 4.49
C SER A 66 -7.64 -13.46 5.46
N SER A 67 -6.82 -14.39 5.98
CA SER A 67 -7.23 -15.39 6.97
C SER A 67 -6.41 -15.26 8.24
N PRO A 68 -6.93 -15.70 9.40
CA PRO A 68 -6.21 -15.61 10.67
C PRO A 68 -4.85 -16.31 10.61
N ILE A 69 -3.78 -15.59 10.98
CA ILE A 69 -2.44 -16.15 11.17
C ILE A 69 -2.13 -16.12 12.65
N THR A 70 -1.66 -17.25 13.19
CA THR A 70 -1.38 -17.38 14.64
C THR A 70 -0.08 -16.71 15.04
N SER A 71 0.98 -16.88 14.28
CA SER A 71 2.25 -16.15 14.48
C SER A 71 3.18 -16.35 13.30
N TRP A 72 4.01 -15.33 13.04
CA TRP A 72 5.07 -15.38 12.05
C TRP A 72 6.39 -14.95 12.66
N GLN A 73 7.46 -15.72 12.42
CA GLN A 73 8.79 -15.45 12.94
C GLN A 73 9.82 -15.42 11.81
N ILE A 74 10.74 -14.48 11.92
CA ILE A 74 11.92 -14.36 11.06
C ILE A 74 13.12 -14.35 11.99
N ASP A 75 14.04 -15.30 11.84
CA ASP A 75 15.24 -15.46 12.69
C ASP A 75 14.93 -15.48 14.19
N GLY A 76 13.82 -16.07 14.59
CA GLY A 76 13.40 -16.12 15.99
C GLY A 76 12.69 -14.85 16.50
N GLU A 77 12.63 -13.79 15.72
CA GLU A 77 11.87 -12.59 16.04
C GLU A 77 10.47 -12.65 15.46
N THR A 78 9.46 -12.27 16.26
CA THR A 78 8.06 -12.25 15.85
C THR A 78 7.77 -11.05 14.96
N VAL A 79 7.16 -11.29 13.79
CA VAL A 79 6.68 -10.24 12.91
C VAL A 79 5.29 -9.82 13.32
N GLU A 80 5.06 -8.51 13.37
CA GLU A 80 3.74 -7.95 13.73
C GLU A 80 2.70 -8.28 12.65
N THR A 81 1.59 -8.87 13.06
CA THR A 81 0.43 -9.11 12.20
C THR A 81 -0.51 -7.92 12.26
N VAL A 82 -0.88 -7.38 11.11
CA VAL A 82 -1.76 -6.21 11.00
C VAL A 82 -2.97 -6.51 10.11
N SER A 83 -4.08 -5.83 10.37
CA SER A 83 -5.29 -5.90 9.54
C SER A 83 -5.31 -4.89 8.40
N ASP A 84 -4.48 -3.88 8.50
CA ASP A 84 -4.32 -2.84 7.48
C ASP A 84 -2.92 -2.24 7.50
N PHE A 85 -2.52 -1.62 6.41
CA PHE A 85 -1.29 -0.82 6.33
C PHE A 85 -1.42 0.26 5.26
N ILE A 86 -0.55 1.28 5.34
CA ILE A 86 -0.49 2.33 4.34
C ILE A 86 0.70 2.07 3.42
N PHE A 87 0.41 1.88 2.13
CA PHE A 87 1.40 1.74 1.08
C PHE A 87 1.21 2.83 0.03
N TRP A 88 2.24 3.63 -0.17
CA TRP A 88 2.22 4.75 -1.12
C TRP A 88 1.00 5.67 -0.95
N GLY A 89 0.72 6.04 0.30
CA GLY A 89 -0.38 6.93 0.64
C GLY A 89 -1.78 6.30 0.63
N SER A 90 -1.93 5.07 0.17
CA SER A 90 -3.20 4.35 0.15
C SER A 90 -3.30 3.35 1.31
N LYS A 91 -4.43 3.32 1.98
CA LYS A 91 -4.72 2.34 3.03
C LYS A 91 -5.22 1.04 2.40
N ILE A 92 -4.50 -0.04 2.66
CA ILE A 92 -4.83 -1.38 2.20
C ILE A 92 -5.30 -2.19 3.40
N THR A 93 -6.42 -2.91 3.26
CA THR A 93 -7.03 -3.71 4.30
C THR A 93 -7.04 -5.19 3.93
N ALA A 94 -6.98 -6.08 4.92
CA ALA A 94 -6.96 -7.52 4.71
C ALA A 94 -8.23 -8.07 4.05
N ASP A 95 -9.37 -7.40 4.23
CA ASP A 95 -10.65 -7.74 3.63
C ASP A 95 -10.85 -7.16 2.21
N GLY A 96 -9.91 -6.32 1.75
CA GLY A 96 -9.99 -5.67 0.44
C GLY A 96 -11.07 -4.58 0.34
N ASP A 97 -11.65 -4.13 1.46
CA ASP A 97 -12.67 -3.08 1.46
C ASP A 97 -12.05 -1.68 1.37
N CYS A 98 -12.38 -0.95 0.31
CA CYS A 98 -11.90 0.41 0.07
C CYS A 98 -12.67 1.50 0.84
N SER A 99 -13.76 1.17 1.52
CA SER A 99 -14.63 2.16 2.20
C SER A 99 -13.86 3.00 3.22
N HIS A 100 -12.98 2.38 3.98
CA HIS A 100 -12.13 3.07 4.96
C HIS A 100 -11.14 4.03 4.30
N GLU A 101 -10.55 3.64 3.18
CA GLU A 101 -9.63 4.48 2.42
C GLU A 101 -10.35 5.69 1.82
N ILE A 102 -11.52 5.49 1.23
CA ILE A 102 -12.34 6.56 0.66
C ILE A 102 -12.69 7.59 1.75
N LYS A 103 -13.19 7.13 2.91
CA LYS A 103 -13.50 8.01 4.04
C LYS A 103 -12.27 8.78 4.54
N ARG A 104 -11.13 8.12 4.64
CA ARG A 104 -9.86 8.74 5.04
C ARG A 104 -9.46 9.84 4.07
N HIS A 105 -9.50 9.60 2.77
CA HIS A 105 -9.17 10.59 1.75
C HIS A 105 -10.14 11.78 1.75
N LEU A 106 -11.43 11.54 1.93
CA LEU A 106 -12.41 12.62 2.06
C LEU A 106 -12.15 13.51 3.28
N LEU A 107 -11.78 12.91 4.41
CA LEU A 107 -11.41 13.67 5.62
C LEU A 107 -10.12 14.48 5.43
N LEU A 108 -9.11 13.89 4.81
CA LEU A 108 -7.86 14.60 4.48
C LEU A 108 -8.12 15.74 3.50
N GLY A 109 -8.91 15.51 2.46
CA GLY A 109 -9.30 16.53 1.50
C GLY A 109 -10.04 17.69 2.17
N ARG A 110 -11.00 17.41 3.06
CA ARG A 110 -11.70 18.43 3.84
C ARG A 110 -10.75 19.26 4.71
N LYS A 111 -9.78 18.60 5.38
CA LYS A 111 -8.78 19.30 6.20
C LYS A 111 -7.92 20.24 5.34
N VAL A 112 -7.45 19.77 4.19
CA VAL A 112 -6.66 20.59 3.26
C VAL A 112 -7.50 21.75 2.71
N MET A 113 -8.76 21.52 2.35
CA MET A 113 -9.68 22.59 1.92
C MET A 113 -9.86 23.67 2.98
N THR A 114 -9.99 23.28 4.25
CA THR A 114 -10.07 24.24 5.36
C THR A 114 -8.77 25.06 5.48
N ASN A 115 -7.61 24.43 5.34
CA ASN A 115 -6.32 25.13 5.37
C ASN A 115 -6.12 26.08 4.19
N LEU A 116 -6.76 25.82 3.06
CA LEU A 116 -6.71 26.64 1.84
C LEU A 116 -7.91 27.58 1.67
N ASP A 117 -8.64 27.85 2.75
CA ASP A 117 -9.85 28.67 2.73
C ASP A 117 -9.63 30.06 2.10
N SER A 118 -8.49 30.69 2.36
CA SER A 118 -8.09 31.96 1.75
C SER A 118 -8.00 31.89 0.21
N ILE A 119 -7.50 30.77 -0.33
CA ILE A 119 -7.41 30.55 -1.78
C ILE A 119 -8.79 30.34 -2.37
N PHE A 120 -9.66 29.56 -1.72
CA PHE A 120 -11.01 29.29 -2.19
C PHE A 120 -11.91 30.54 -2.13
N LYS A 121 -11.67 31.45 -1.18
CA LYS A 121 -12.39 32.74 -1.05
C LYS A 121 -11.82 33.84 -1.95
N SER A 122 -10.60 33.70 -2.47
CA SER A 122 -10.00 34.69 -3.36
C SER A 122 -10.84 34.86 -4.65
N ARG A 123 -11.06 36.11 -5.03
CA ARG A 123 -11.71 36.46 -6.30
C ARG A 123 -10.77 36.43 -7.50
N ASP A 124 -9.48 36.51 -7.24
CA ASP A 124 -8.44 36.53 -8.28
C ASP A 124 -8.16 35.13 -8.88
N ILE A 125 -8.64 34.08 -8.20
CA ILE A 125 -8.47 32.69 -8.64
C ILE A 125 -9.78 32.22 -9.31
N THR A 126 -9.68 31.75 -10.55
CA THR A 126 -10.83 31.30 -11.32
C THR A 126 -11.51 30.08 -10.70
N LEU A 127 -12.81 29.93 -10.92
CA LEU A 127 -13.58 28.79 -10.46
C LEU A 127 -13.02 27.47 -11.03
N SER A 128 -12.61 27.47 -12.30
CA SER A 128 -12.00 26.30 -12.94
C SER A 128 -10.75 25.83 -12.21
N THR A 129 -9.85 26.75 -11.82
CA THR A 129 -8.65 26.42 -11.05
C THR A 129 -9.01 25.85 -9.68
N LYS A 130 -10.01 26.41 -9.00
CA LYS A 130 -10.48 25.90 -7.70
C LYS A 130 -11.03 24.48 -7.82
N VAL A 131 -11.82 24.20 -8.85
CA VAL A 131 -12.37 22.86 -9.12
C VAL A 131 -11.26 21.85 -9.38
N HIS A 132 -10.26 22.18 -10.22
CA HIS A 132 -9.12 21.30 -10.47
C HIS A 132 -8.33 21.00 -9.19
N LEU A 133 -8.14 21.99 -8.32
CA LEU A 133 -7.46 21.79 -7.04
C LEU A 133 -8.21 20.82 -6.13
N VAL A 134 -9.54 20.95 -6.03
CA VAL A 134 -10.38 20.03 -5.26
C VAL A 134 -10.33 18.62 -5.84
N GLN A 135 -10.45 18.49 -7.15
CA GLN A 135 -10.34 17.19 -7.83
C GLN A 135 -9.00 16.51 -7.56
N ALA A 136 -7.88 17.23 -7.68
CA ALA A 136 -6.56 16.70 -7.39
C ALA A 136 -6.43 16.20 -5.94
N MET A 137 -7.01 16.92 -4.97
CA MET A 137 -6.94 16.54 -3.55
C MET A 137 -7.79 15.31 -3.22
N VAL A 138 -8.99 15.21 -3.81
CA VAL A 138 -9.94 14.12 -3.52
C VAL A 138 -9.59 12.86 -4.29
N MET A 139 -9.17 13.00 -5.56
CA MET A 139 -8.96 11.87 -6.47
C MET A 139 -7.54 11.30 -6.44
N TYR A 140 -6.63 11.88 -5.65
CA TYR A 140 -5.28 11.36 -5.52
C TYR A 140 -5.27 9.92 -4.98
N GLY A 141 -4.67 9.00 -5.73
CA GLY A 141 -4.54 7.59 -5.33
C GLY A 141 -5.84 6.78 -5.44
N CYS A 142 -6.85 7.24 -6.18
CA CYS A 142 -8.14 6.56 -6.31
C CYS A 142 -8.18 5.44 -7.38
N GLU A 143 -7.11 5.21 -8.11
CA GLU A 143 -7.06 4.31 -9.27
C GLU A 143 -7.41 2.85 -8.91
N SER A 144 -7.12 2.44 -7.68
CA SER A 144 -7.39 1.10 -7.18
C SER A 144 -8.71 0.96 -6.41
N TRP A 145 -9.49 2.03 -6.28
CA TRP A 145 -10.71 1.99 -5.47
C TRP A 145 -11.85 1.26 -6.19
N THR A 146 -12.52 0.40 -5.44
CA THR A 146 -13.79 -0.19 -5.86
C THR A 146 -14.91 0.51 -5.10
N ILE A 147 -15.72 1.28 -5.82
CA ILE A 147 -16.83 2.04 -5.23
C ILE A 147 -18.09 1.18 -5.24
N LYS A 148 -18.65 0.94 -4.06
CA LYS A 148 -19.96 0.30 -3.92
C LYS A 148 -21.07 1.28 -4.32
N LYS A 149 -22.19 0.77 -4.83
CA LYS A 149 -23.34 1.59 -5.28
C LYS A 149 -23.85 2.56 -4.21
N ALA A 150 -23.69 2.24 -2.93
CA ALA A 150 -24.10 3.08 -1.80
C ALA A 150 -23.13 4.26 -1.52
N GLU A 151 -21.95 4.27 -2.14
CA GLU A 151 -20.91 5.29 -1.94
C GLU A 151 -20.74 6.19 -3.17
N ALA A 152 -21.46 5.86 -4.23
CA ALA A 152 -21.54 6.68 -5.44
C ALA A 152 -22.67 7.75 -5.30
#